data_1f5d2d2addad4f645d01e1f745439e9f
#
_entry.id   1f5d2d2addad4f645d01e1f745439e9f
#
_cell.length_a   1.000
_cell.length_b   1.000
_cell.length_c   1.000
_cell.angle_alpha   90.00
_cell.angle_beta   90.00
_cell.angle_gamma   90.00
#
_symmetry.space_group_name_H-M   'P 1'
#
loop_
_entity.id
_entity.type
_entity.pdbx_description
1 polymer ?
#
loop_
_entity_poly.entity_id
_entity_poly.type
_entity_poly.pdbx_seq_one_letter_code
_entity_poly.pdbx_strand_id
1 'polypeptide(L)'
;MPLAMSRGCQQTFARFIRVAGVFGILSAIMLSAQGRPRPQGDPDQDRFDAGTSAGGSWTEYRAEDAMTAAKRVRFELAAANTGDRDEQARVILYCTDGKLKLADFRPNVRLSRPDWPGFWGQPQMRVRVRADNDHSDHSWNWVNGHFLSMDKGTTRQLIGAHLFRIEFRTPDGPKIAEFSPAGLDLNRVHEACDLTPKK
;
A
#
# COMPACT_ATOMS: atom_id res chain seq x y z
N MET A 1 40.47 -43.66 25.96
CA MET A 1 41.90 -43.67 25.63
C MET A 1 42.23 -42.41 24.90
N PRO A 2 43.39 -41.88 25.20
CA PRO A 2 43.55 -40.49 25.61
C PRO A 2 44.48 -39.66 24.71
N LEU A 3 44.61 -38.35 25.05
CA LEU A 3 45.79 -37.46 24.97
C LEU A 3 46.15 -36.95 23.56
N ALA A 4 46.57 -35.73 23.32
CA ALA A 4 47.33 -34.75 24.06
C ALA A 4 47.21 -33.39 23.35
N MET A 5 47.03 -32.23 23.96
CA MET A 5 48.05 -31.35 24.58
C MET A 5 49.22 -30.93 23.70
N SER A 6 49.33 -29.64 23.39
CA SER A 6 50.52 -28.83 23.31
C SER A 6 50.13 -27.35 23.16
N ARG A 7 50.19 -26.46 24.13
CA ARG A 7 51.27 -25.66 24.70
C ARG A 7 52.20 -25.11 23.57
N GLY A 8 52.32 -23.84 23.36
CA GLY A 8 52.73 -22.72 24.12
C GLY A 8 53.63 -21.88 23.22
N CYS A 9 53.58 -20.60 23.31
CA CYS A 9 54.75 -19.78 23.39
C CYS A 9 54.39 -18.35 23.74
N GLN A 10 54.82 -17.95 24.91
CA GLN A 10 54.98 -16.57 25.35
C GLN A 10 56.26 -16.01 24.74
N GLN A 11 56.35 -14.71 24.60
CA GLN A 11 57.46 -13.80 24.95
C GLN A 11 57.19 -12.43 24.28
N THR A 12 56.94 -11.43 25.02
CA THR A 12 57.69 -10.50 25.88
C THR A 12 58.56 -9.46 25.15
N PHE A 13 58.49 -8.23 25.67
CA PHE A 13 59.38 -7.06 25.58
C PHE A 13 59.25 -6.20 24.31
N ALA A 14 59.19 -4.88 24.34
CA ALA A 14 59.81 -3.92 25.26
C ALA A 14 59.16 -2.52 25.10
N ARG A 15 59.22 -1.80 26.16
CA ARG A 15 59.07 -0.37 26.36
C ARG A 15 59.81 0.47 25.29
N PHE A 16 59.23 1.62 24.88
CA PHE A 16 60.00 2.90 24.90
C PHE A 16 59.11 4.11 24.54
N ILE A 17 59.17 5.05 25.44
CA ILE A 17 59.28 6.51 25.37
C ILE A 17 58.07 7.37 25.02
N ARG A 18 57.74 8.18 26.02
CA ARG A 18 56.94 9.39 26.02
C ARG A 18 57.47 10.45 25.05
N VAL A 19 56.61 11.06 24.26
CA VAL A 19 56.73 12.47 23.89
C VAL A 19 55.37 13.11 24.00
N ALA A 20 55.32 14.13 24.83
CA ALA A 20 54.19 15.02 24.97
C ALA A 20 54.08 15.88 23.71
N GLY A 21 52.89 15.91 23.13
CA GLY A 21 52.54 16.86 22.08
C GLY A 21 51.09 17.22 22.24
N VAL A 22 50.87 18.32 22.95
CA VAL A 22 49.53 18.98 23.02
C VAL A 22 49.25 19.61 21.67
N PHE A 23 48.41 19.00 20.88
CA PHE A 23 47.74 19.69 19.78
C PHE A 23 46.24 19.42 19.90
N GLY A 24 45.58 20.47 20.39
CA GLY A 24 44.13 20.54 20.38
C GLY A 24 43.63 20.54 18.94
N ILE A 25 43.00 19.46 18.54
CA ILE A 25 42.19 19.42 17.33
C ILE A 25 40.74 19.40 17.80
N LEU A 26 40.09 20.56 17.68
CA LEU A 26 38.63 20.66 17.70
C LEU A 26 38.13 19.80 16.54
N SER A 27 37.79 18.56 16.80
CA SER A 27 37.00 17.74 15.87
C SER A 27 35.55 18.25 15.93
N ALA A 28 35.21 19.14 15.01
CA ALA A 28 33.83 19.46 14.69
C ALA A 28 33.16 18.15 14.25
N ILE A 29 32.37 17.57 15.13
CA ILE A 29 31.44 16.45 14.80
C ILE A 29 30.39 17.06 13.91
N MET A 30 30.60 17.00 12.59
CA MET A 30 29.55 17.14 11.61
C MET A 30 28.58 15.98 11.84
N LEU A 31 27.53 16.23 12.65
CA LEU A 31 26.34 15.38 12.64
C LEU A 31 25.77 15.46 11.23
N SER A 32 26.19 14.54 10.37
CA SER A 32 25.49 14.25 9.15
C SER A 32 24.12 13.75 9.56
N ALA A 33 23.12 14.64 9.54
CA ALA A 33 21.74 14.25 9.58
C ALA A 33 21.48 13.42 8.32
N GLN A 34 21.73 12.12 8.41
CA GLN A 34 21.25 11.16 7.43
C GLN A 34 19.74 11.22 7.51
N GLY A 35 19.16 12.08 6.67
CA GLY A 35 17.73 12.10 6.45
C GLY A 35 17.31 10.67 6.08
N ARG A 36 16.52 10.03 6.95
CA ARG A 36 15.86 8.77 6.59
C ARG A 36 15.21 9.01 5.25
N PRO A 37 15.42 8.12 4.26
CA PRO A 37 14.68 8.21 3.01
C PRO A 37 13.20 8.25 3.39
N ARG A 38 12.52 9.34 3.05
CA ARG A 38 11.07 9.41 3.16
C ARG A 38 10.53 8.20 2.39
N PRO A 39 9.58 7.44 2.95
CA PRO A 39 8.85 6.46 2.16
C PRO A 39 8.42 7.19 0.90
N GLN A 40 8.73 6.62 -0.25
CA GLN A 40 8.32 7.14 -1.54
C GLN A 40 6.79 7.07 -1.56
N GLY A 41 6.13 8.15 -1.11
CA GLY A 41 4.70 8.30 -1.18
C GLY A 41 4.27 8.14 -2.63
N ASP A 42 3.06 7.63 -2.82
CA ASP A 42 2.42 7.57 -4.13
C ASP A 42 2.62 8.95 -4.80
N PRO A 43 3.28 9.04 -5.98
CA PRO A 43 3.58 10.31 -6.62
C PRO A 43 2.33 11.14 -6.94
N ASP A 44 1.14 10.51 -6.92
CA ASP A 44 -0.13 11.22 -7.04
C ASP A 44 -0.68 11.75 -5.70
N GLN A 45 -0.15 11.31 -4.57
CA GLN A 45 -0.65 11.71 -3.25
C GLN A 45 -0.32 13.18 -2.92
N ASP A 46 0.79 13.70 -3.43
CA ASP A 46 1.21 15.10 -3.20
C ASP A 46 0.38 16.13 -3.99
N ARG A 47 -0.53 15.68 -4.86
CA ARG A 47 -1.36 16.54 -5.71
C ARG A 47 -2.82 16.67 -5.26
N PHE A 48 -3.21 15.90 -4.26
CA PHE A 48 -4.57 15.93 -3.72
C PHE A 48 -4.63 16.80 -2.47
N ASP A 49 -5.77 17.46 -2.28
CA ASP A 49 -6.08 18.18 -1.06
C ASP A 49 -6.09 17.26 0.17
N ALA A 50 -6.14 17.84 1.36
CA ALA A 50 -6.37 17.10 2.59
C ALA A 50 -7.69 16.32 2.47
N GLY A 51 -7.66 15.02 2.81
CA GLY A 51 -8.82 14.16 2.71
C GLY A 51 -9.98 14.63 3.59
N THR A 52 -11.18 14.57 3.07
CA THR A 52 -12.44 14.89 3.77
C THR A 52 -13.31 13.64 3.88
N SER A 53 -14.16 13.57 4.90
CA SER A 53 -15.10 12.44 5.03
C SER A 53 -16.10 12.42 3.86
N ALA A 54 -16.22 11.28 3.21
CA ALA A 54 -17.23 11.01 2.20
C ALA A 54 -18.42 10.19 2.75
N GLY A 55 -18.51 10.06 4.08
CA GLY A 55 -19.49 9.27 4.79
C GLY A 55 -19.00 7.88 5.18
N GLY A 56 -19.46 7.37 6.32
CA GLY A 56 -18.96 6.12 6.89
C GLY A 56 -17.45 6.16 7.12
N SER A 57 -16.76 5.12 6.69
CA SER A 57 -15.30 4.99 6.76
C SER A 57 -14.57 5.48 5.49
N TRP A 58 -15.27 6.12 4.57
CA TRP A 58 -14.71 6.62 3.33
C TRP A 58 -14.09 8.00 3.48
N THR A 59 -12.95 8.18 2.82
CA THR A 59 -12.27 9.48 2.70
C THR A 59 -12.26 9.90 1.24
N GLU A 60 -12.63 11.14 0.99
CA GLU A 60 -12.60 11.78 -0.34
C GLU A 60 -11.41 12.73 -0.42
N TYR A 61 -10.70 12.68 -1.53
CA TYR A 61 -9.61 13.59 -1.88
C TYR A 61 -9.93 14.24 -3.22
N ARG A 62 -9.68 15.53 -3.34
CA ARG A 62 -9.89 16.30 -4.58
C ARG A 62 -8.59 16.88 -5.07
N ALA A 63 -8.46 16.97 -6.37
CA ALA A 63 -7.37 17.66 -7.04
C ALA A 63 -7.87 18.23 -8.37
N GLU A 64 -7.20 19.25 -8.85
CA GLU A 64 -7.38 19.78 -10.17
C GLU A 64 -6.05 19.71 -10.91
N ASP A 65 -6.07 19.18 -12.13
CA ASP A 65 -4.89 19.11 -12.95
C ASP A 65 -4.54 20.52 -13.48
N ALA A 66 -3.36 21.01 -13.11
CA ALA A 66 -2.94 22.37 -13.43
C ALA A 66 -2.80 22.64 -14.95
N MET A 67 -2.63 21.61 -15.78
CA MET A 67 -2.45 21.75 -17.21
C MET A 67 -3.75 21.65 -18.00
N THR A 68 -4.67 20.79 -17.53
CA THR A 68 -5.90 20.48 -18.26
C THR A 68 -7.17 20.98 -17.57
N ALA A 69 -7.03 21.50 -16.33
CA ALA A 69 -8.14 21.84 -15.43
C ALA A 69 -9.10 20.64 -15.16
N ALA A 70 -8.65 19.41 -15.44
CA ALA A 70 -9.46 18.22 -15.19
C ALA A 70 -9.66 18.03 -13.68
N LYS A 71 -10.91 17.85 -13.28
CA LYS A 71 -11.26 17.59 -11.88
C LYS A 71 -11.02 16.12 -11.56
N ARG A 72 -10.14 15.87 -10.60
CA ARG A 72 -9.81 14.53 -10.10
C ARG A 72 -10.39 14.34 -8.71
N VAL A 73 -11.07 13.23 -8.52
CA VAL A 73 -11.60 12.83 -7.21
C VAL A 73 -11.15 11.41 -6.92
N ARG A 74 -10.70 11.19 -5.70
CA ARG A 74 -10.28 9.88 -5.20
C ARG A 74 -11.05 9.56 -3.94
N PHE A 75 -11.70 8.40 -3.91
CA PHE A 75 -12.33 7.86 -2.71
C PHE A 75 -11.50 6.70 -2.20
N GLU A 76 -11.20 6.68 -0.91
CA GLU A 76 -10.47 5.62 -0.24
C GLU A 76 -11.29 4.99 0.88
N LEU A 77 -11.23 3.67 0.95
CA LEU A 77 -11.78 2.88 2.05
C LEU A 77 -10.67 1.96 2.57
N ALA A 78 -10.36 2.08 3.85
CA ALA A 78 -9.41 1.21 4.53
C ALA A 78 -10.09 -0.06 5.04
N ALA A 79 -9.36 -1.19 5.05
CA ALA A 79 -9.86 -2.44 5.59
C ALA A 79 -10.02 -2.37 7.12
N ALA A 80 -11.08 -3.00 7.64
CA ALA A 80 -11.40 -2.99 9.05
C ALA A 80 -10.61 -4.03 9.87
N ASN A 81 -10.11 -5.08 9.22
CA ASN A 81 -9.49 -6.23 9.89
C ASN A 81 -7.96 -6.22 9.94
N THR A 82 -7.32 -5.13 9.54
CA THR A 82 -5.87 -4.97 9.63
C THR A 82 -5.52 -3.99 10.74
N GLY A 83 -4.71 -4.43 11.72
CA GLY A 83 -4.49 -3.71 12.97
C GLY A 83 -3.54 -2.52 12.89
N ASP A 84 -2.63 -2.49 11.93
CA ASP A 84 -1.67 -1.40 11.75
C ASP A 84 -2.05 -0.54 10.55
N ARG A 85 -2.05 0.78 10.74
CA ARG A 85 -2.43 1.74 9.68
C ARG A 85 -1.52 1.66 8.46
N ASP A 86 -0.25 1.34 8.66
CA ASP A 86 0.74 1.28 7.58
C ASP A 86 0.65 -0.02 6.78
N GLU A 87 0.03 -1.07 7.34
CA GLU A 87 -0.20 -2.35 6.68
C GLU A 87 -1.65 -2.54 6.22
N GLN A 88 -2.47 -1.52 6.40
CA GLN A 88 -3.91 -1.61 6.12
C GLN A 88 -4.18 -1.71 4.63
N ALA A 89 -4.86 -2.78 4.21
CA ALA A 89 -5.36 -2.89 2.85
C ALA A 89 -6.36 -1.77 2.55
N ARG A 90 -6.41 -1.31 1.30
CA ARG A 90 -7.29 -0.20 0.88
C ARG A 90 -7.94 -0.51 -0.46
N VAL A 91 -9.14 0.00 -0.62
CA VAL A 91 -9.78 0.16 -1.92
C VAL A 91 -9.76 1.63 -2.28
N ILE A 92 -9.38 1.93 -3.52
CA ILE A 92 -9.25 3.31 -4.02
C ILE A 92 -10.01 3.42 -5.34
N LEU A 93 -10.93 4.39 -5.41
CA LEU A 93 -11.65 4.73 -6.63
C LEU A 93 -11.07 6.04 -7.19
N TYR A 94 -10.63 6.02 -8.44
CA TYR A 94 -10.13 7.19 -9.13
C TYR A 94 -11.13 7.67 -10.17
N CYS A 95 -11.57 8.89 -10.04
CA CYS A 95 -12.54 9.51 -10.93
C CYS A 95 -11.96 10.78 -11.54
N THR A 96 -12.26 11.01 -12.80
CA THR A 96 -11.84 12.21 -13.52
C THR A 96 -12.99 12.69 -14.37
N ASP A 97 -13.32 13.97 -14.25
CA ASP A 97 -14.39 14.64 -15.00
C ASP A 97 -15.73 13.87 -14.93
N GLY A 98 -16.12 13.52 -13.71
CA GLY A 98 -17.39 12.83 -13.44
C GLY A 98 -17.44 11.37 -13.87
N LYS A 99 -16.31 10.70 -14.16
CA LYS A 99 -16.28 9.31 -14.60
C LYS A 99 -15.27 8.47 -13.83
N LEU A 100 -15.65 7.27 -13.43
CA LEU A 100 -14.71 6.27 -12.89
C LEU A 100 -13.69 5.91 -13.98
N LYS A 101 -12.41 6.11 -13.67
CA LYS A 101 -11.28 5.71 -14.52
C LYS A 101 -10.67 4.41 -14.07
N LEU A 102 -10.52 4.23 -12.76
CA LEU A 102 -9.85 3.10 -12.17
C LEU A 102 -10.41 2.81 -10.79
N ALA A 103 -10.47 1.54 -10.41
CA ALA A 103 -10.74 1.09 -9.07
C ALA A 103 -9.66 0.07 -8.68
N ASP A 104 -8.90 0.37 -7.65
CA ASP A 104 -7.77 -0.44 -7.20
C ASP A 104 -8.04 -1.06 -5.84
N PHE A 105 -7.67 -2.32 -5.71
CA PHE A 105 -7.45 -2.96 -4.42
C PHE A 105 -5.95 -2.98 -4.12
N ARG A 106 -5.53 -2.31 -3.07
CA ARG A 106 -4.15 -2.24 -2.58
C ARG A 106 -4.04 -3.00 -1.26
N PRO A 107 -3.49 -4.20 -1.25
CA PRO A 107 -3.42 -5.03 -0.04
C PRO A 107 -2.35 -4.59 0.97
N ASN A 108 -1.48 -3.61 0.61
CA ASN A 108 -0.29 -3.18 1.38
C ASN A 108 0.69 -4.31 1.75
N VAL A 109 0.54 -5.47 1.12
CA VAL A 109 1.46 -6.60 1.17
C VAL A 109 1.78 -7.04 -0.24
N ARG A 110 2.90 -7.73 -0.41
CA ARG A 110 3.27 -8.25 -1.72
C ARG A 110 2.28 -9.33 -2.16
N LEU A 111 1.77 -9.20 -3.37
CA LEU A 111 0.95 -10.21 -4.01
C LEU A 111 1.79 -11.38 -4.54
N SER A 112 1.21 -12.57 -4.56
CA SER A 112 1.77 -13.72 -5.28
C SER A 112 1.94 -13.41 -6.77
N ARG A 113 2.61 -14.29 -7.49
CA ARG A 113 2.66 -14.23 -8.95
C ARG A 113 1.25 -14.31 -9.54
N PRO A 114 1.01 -13.65 -10.68
CA PRO A 114 -0.26 -13.74 -11.38
C PRO A 114 -0.57 -15.17 -11.81
N ASP A 115 -1.85 -15.50 -11.96
CA ASP A 115 -2.29 -16.84 -12.34
C ASP A 115 -2.06 -17.15 -13.81
N TRP A 116 -2.36 -16.18 -14.66
CA TRP A 116 -2.24 -16.29 -16.11
C TRP A 116 -2.12 -14.91 -16.78
N PRO A 117 -1.61 -14.87 -18.01
CA PRO A 117 -1.78 -13.69 -18.84
C PRO A 117 -3.27 -13.59 -19.24
N GLY A 118 -3.88 -12.43 -19.02
CA GLY A 118 -5.22 -12.14 -19.51
C GLY A 118 -5.30 -12.12 -21.05
N PHE A 119 -6.48 -11.90 -21.58
CA PHE A 119 -6.75 -11.93 -23.01
C PHE A 119 -5.80 -11.04 -23.84
N TRP A 120 -5.41 -9.89 -23.30
CA TRP A 120 -4.47 -8.94 -23.93
C TRP A 120 -3.03 -9.07 -23.41
N GLY A 121 -2.68 -10.22 -22.82
CA GLY A 121 -1.35 -10.43 -22.23
C GLY A 121 -1.13 -9.72 -20.89
N GLN A 122 -2.13 -9.06 -20.33
CA GLN A 122 -2.03 -8.44 -19.02
C GLN A 122 -2.10 -9.51 -17.92
N PRO A 123 -1.16 -9.51 -16.97
CA PRO A 123 -1.18 -10.47 -15.88
C PRO A 123 -2.43 -10.30 -15.02
N GLN A 124 -3.08 -11.39 -14.64
CA GLN A 124 -4.28 -11.40 -13.83
C GLN A 124 -4.14 -12.32 -12.62
N MET A 125 -4.83 -11.96 -11.55
CA MET A 125 -4.96 -12.77 -10.35
C MET A 125 -6.43 -13.09 -10.11
N ARG A 126 -6.72 -14.38 -9.83
CA ARG A 126 -8.03 -14.77 -9.33
C ARG A 126 -8.19 -14.32 -7.89
N VAL A 127 -9.31 -13.66 -7.62
CA VAL A 127 -9.74 -13.23 -6.29
C VAL A 127 -11.14 -13.74 -6.04
N ARG A 128 -11.46 -14.02 -4.79
CA ARG A 128 -12.81 -14.31 -4.37
C ARG A 128 -13.36 -13.10 -3.64
N VAL A 129 -14.54 -12.65 -4.05
CA VAL A 129 -15.22 -11.50 -3.47
C VAL A 129 -16.50 -11.96 -2.79
N ARG A 130 -16.78 -11.40 -1.62
CA ARG A 130 -18.06 -11.52 -0.95
C ARG A 130 -18.60 -10.14 -0.63
N ALA A 131 -19.77 -9.82 -1.19
CA ALA A 131 -20.53 -8.61 -0.89
C ALA A 131 -21.80 -9.03 -0.13
N ASP A 132 -21.86 -8.70 1.15
CA ASP A 132 -22.90 -9.15 2.08
C ASP A 132 -23.06 -10.69 2.05
N ASN A 133 -24.12 -11.19 1.41
CA ASN A 133 -24.41 -12.63 1.28
C ASN A 133 -23.99 -13.21 -0.08
N ASP A 134 -23.69 -12.37 -1.06
CA ASP A 134 -23.31 -12.79 -2.39
C ASP A 134 -21.80 -13.04 -2.48
N HIS A 135 -21.41 -14.12 -3.15
CA HIS A 135 -20.00 -14.43 -3.40
C HIS A 135 -19.77 -14.71 -4.88
N SER A 136 -18.60 -14.31 -5.35
CA SER A 136 -18.21 -14.49 -6.75
C SER A 136 -16.69 -14.55 -6.90
N ASP A 137 -16.22 -15.27 -7.92
CA ASP A 137 -14.83 -15.29 -8.32
C ASP A 137 -14.61 -14.26 -9.44
N HIS A 138 -13.55 -13.49 -9.32
CA HIS A 138 -13.15 -12.49 -10.30
C HIS A 138 -11.70 -12.69 -10.73
N SER A 139 -11.38 -12.19 -11.91
CA SER A 139 -10.01 -12.11 -12.41
C SER A 139 -9.67 -10.64 -12.59
N TRP A 140 -8.82 -10.12 -11.70
CA TRP A 140 -8.42 -8.72 -11.74
C TRP A 140 -7.03 -8.56 -12.30
N ASN A 141 -6.79 -7.43 -12.99
CA ASN A 141 -5.47 -7.13 -13.52
C ASN A 141 -4.48 -6.95 -12.37
N TRP A 142 -3.39 -7.72 -12.43
CA TRP A 142 -2.31 -7.68 -11.47
C TRP A 142 -1.28 -6.64 -11.91
N VAL A 143 -0.98 -5.68 -11.05
CA VAL A 143 -0.10 -4.56 -11.37
C VAL A 143 1.12 -4.58 -10.45
N ASN A 144 2.26 -4.92 -11.04
CA ASN A 144 3.60 -4.88 -10.42
C ASN A 144 3.72 -5.57 -9.04
N GLY A 145 2.81 -6.49 -8.70
CA GLY A 145 2.81 -7.18 -7.40
C GLY A 145 2.30 -6.35 -6.22
N HIS A 146 1.80 -5.16 -6.48
CA HIS A 146 1.41 -4.23 -5.42
C HIS A 146 -0.09 -3.98 -5.33
N PHE A 147 -0.81 -4.05 -6.44
CA PHE A 147 -2.25 -3.85 -6.43
C PHE A 147 -2.96 -4.62 -7.54
N LEU A 148 -4.26 -4.76 -7.39
CA LEU A 148 -5.18 -5.38 -8.33
C LEU A 148 -6.18 -4.34 -8.82
N SER A 149 -6.35 -4.23 -10.14
CA SER A 149 -7.36 -3.35 -10.72
C SER A 149 -8.69 -4.08 -10.81
N MET A 150 -9.69 -3.54 -10.11
CA MET A 150 -11.03 -4.08 -9.99
C MET A 150 -11.88 -3.72 -11.22
N ASP A 151 -12.78 -4.61 -11.59
CA ASP A 151 -13.78 -4.31 -12.63
C ASP A 151 -14.90 -3.38 -12.13
N LYS A 152 -15.57 -2.67 -13.06
CA LYS A 152 -16.66 -1.75 -12.74
C LYS A 152 -17.86 -2.44 -12.06
N GLY A 153 -18.11 -3.70 -12.40
CA GLY A 153 -19.21 -4.50 -11.82
C GLY A 153 -18.98 -4.73 -10.33
N THR A 154 -17.80 -5.18 -9.97
CA THR A 154 -17.39 -5.38 -8.57
C THR A 154 -17.33 -4.05 -7.80
N THR A 155 -16.87 -2.97 -8.42
CA THR A 155 -16.89 -1.64 -7.82
C THR A 155 -18.32 -1.20 -7.46
N ARG A 156 -19.30 -1.48 -8.33
CA ARG A 156 -20.72 -1.19 -8.05
C ARG A 156 -21.31 -2.06 -6.94
N GLN A 157 -20.84 -3.31 -6.78
CA GLN A 157 -21.20 -4.16 -5.65
C GLN A 157 -20.62 -3.59 -4.35
N LEU A 158 -19.35 -3.20 -4.36
CA LEU A 158 -18.66 -2.62 -3.21
C LEU A 158 -19.43 -1.41 -2.64
N ILE A 159 -19.73 -0.41 -3.46
CA ILE A 159 -20.37 0.83 -2.99
C ILE A 159 -21.81 0.62 -2.49
N GLY A 160 -22.44 -0.51 -2.80
CA GLY A 160 -23.79 -0.88 -2.34
C GLY A 160 -23.81 -1.83 -1.16
N ALA A 161 -22.68 -2.39 -0.76
CA ALA A 161 -22.61 -3.41 0.29
C ALA A 161 -22.49 -2.80 1.70
N HIS A 162 -22.95 -3.55 2.71
CA HIS A 162 -22.66 -3.25 4.12
C HIS A 162 -21.32 -3.86 4.55
N LEU A 163 -21.03 -5.06 4.06
CA LEU A 163 -19.82 -5.80 4.32
C LEU A 163 -19.23 -6.31 3.01
N PHE A 164 -17.96 -6.03 2.78
CA PHE A 164 -17.26 -6.44 1.56
C PHE A 164 -15.94 -7.11 1.91
N ARG A 165 -15.72 -8.32 1.42
CA ARG A 165 -14.51 -9.10 1.67
C ARG A 165 -13.83 -9.47 0.37
N ILE A 166 -12.51 -9.39 0.37
CA ILE A 166 -11.65 -9.79 -0.75
C ILE A 166 -10.67 -10.84 -0.24
N GLU A 167 -10.75 -12.06 -0.77
CA GLU A 167 -9.72 -13.08 -0.58
C GLU A 167 -8.75 -13.01 -1.77
N PHE A 168 -7.48 -12.84 -1.45
CA PHE A 168 -6.40 -12.68 -2.42
C PHE A 168 -5.17 -13.49 -1.98
N ARG A 169 -4.19 -13.69 -2.88
CA ARG A 169 -3.04 -14.52 -2.60
C ARG A 169 -1.76 -13.73 -2.40
N THR A 170 -1.04 -14.09 -1.34
CA THR A 170 0.31 -13.61 -1.02
C THR A 170 1.29 -14.78 -1.08
N PRO A 171 2.62 -14.54 -1.11
CA PRO A 171 3.62 -15.59 -1.01
C PRO A 171 3.44 -16.50 0.22
N ASP A 172 2.88 -15.95 1.31
CA ASP A 172 2.65 -16.65 2.57
C ASP A 172 1.29 -17.39 2.61
N GLY A 173 0.53 -17.36 1.51
CA GLY A 173 -0.79 -17.99 1.41
C GLY A 173 -1.95 -17.01 1.17
N PRO A 174 -3.19 -17.50 1.19
CA PRO A 174 -4.36 -16.65 1.02
C PRO A 174 -4.57 -15.74 2.22
N LYS A 175 -4.97 -14.50 1.95
CA LYS A 175 -5.35 -13.51 2.95
C LYS A 175 -6.72 -12.92 2.61
N ILE A 176 -7.41 -12.41 3.63
CA ILE A 176 -8.71 -11.77 3.49
C ILE A 176 -8.62 -10.34 4.00
N ALA A 177 -9.00 -9.39 3.16
CA ALA A 177 -9.27 -8.01 3.56
C ALA A 177 -10.78 -7.81 3.71
N GLU A 178 -11.18 -7.19 4.82
CA GLU A 178 -12.58 -6.93 5.14
C GLU A 178 -12.84 -5.43 5.19
N PHE A 179 -13.88 -4.98 4.52
CA PHE A 179 -14.26 -3.59 4.39
C PHE A 179 -15.69 -3.37 4.86
N SER A 180 -15.95 -2.20 5.43
CA SER A 180 -17.29 -1.71 5.79
C SER A 180 -17.67 -0.51 4.91
N PRO A 181 -18.19 -0.73 3.70
CA PRO A 181 -18.48 0.34 2.75
C PRO A 181 -19.70 1.18 3.13
N ALA A 182 -20.53 0.70 4.05
CA ALA A 182 -21.76 1.36 4.46
C ALA A 182 -21.54 2.81 4.91
N GLY A 183 -22.50 3.67 4.62
CA GLY A 183 -22.46 5.07 4.99
C GLY A 183 -21.79 5.99 3.96
N LEU A 184 -21.31 5.46 2.84
CA LEU A 184 -20.79 6.26 1.72
C LEU A 184 -21.90 7.18 1.17
N ASP A 185 -21.56 8.44 0.94
CA ASP A 185 -22.47 9.38 0.25
C ASP A 185 -22.55 9.04 -1.24
N LEU A 186 -23.59 8.29 -1.60
CA LEU A 186 -23.78 7.81 -2.97
C LEU A 186 -24.02 8.94 -3.98
N ASN A 187 -24.57 10.10 -3.54
CA ASN A 187 -24.77 11.24 -4.43
C ASN A 187 -23.42 11.83 -4.84
N ARG A 188 -22.48 11.97 -3.90
CA ARG A 188 -21.12 12.42 -4.20
C ARG A 188 -20.39 11.47 -5.15
N VAL A 189 -20.52 10.16 -4.92
CA VAL A 189 -19.90 9.16 -5.79
C VAL A 189 -20.54 9.16 -7.17
N HIS A 190 -21.84 9.32 -7.27
CA HIS A 190 -22.52 9.42 -8.55
C HIS A 190 -22.06 10.67 -9.32
N GLU A 191 -22.00 11.82 -8.67
CA GLU A 191 -21.55 13.08 -9.29
C GLU A 191 -20.08 12.99 -9.75
N ALA A 192 -19.20 12.45 -8.91
CA ALA A 192 -17.77 12.42 -9.18
C ALA A 192 -17.34 11.28 -10.11
N CYS A 193 -18.06 10.16 -10.17
CA CYS A 193 -17.61 8.91 -10.80
C CYS A 193 -18.62 8.29 -11.77
N ASP A 194 -19.83 8.82 -11.89
CA ASP A 194 -20.93 8.18 -12.64
C ASP A 194 -21.14 6.73 -12.22
N LEU A 195 -21.14 6.49 -10.91
CA LEU A 195 -21.35 5.19 -10.31
C LEU A 195 -22.64 5.15 -9.51
N THR A 196 -23.37 4.05 -9.69
CA THR A 196 -24.53 3.69 -8.88
C THR A 196 -24.37 2.28 -8.34
N PRO A 197 -24.86 1.97 -7.13
CA PRO A 197 -24.83 0.61 -6.59
C PRO A 197 -25.46 -0.39 -7.54
N LYS A 198 -24.98 -1.62 -7.52
CA LYS A 198 -25.63 -2.74 -8.18
C LYS A 198 -26.83 -3.15 -7.31
N LYS A 199 -28.02 -3.16 -7.91
CA LYS A 199 -29.23 -3.73 -7.29
C LYS A 199 -29.16 -5.24 -7.31
#